data_2e3e8d4f5a1ad47fc6d820a7c5105890
#
_entry.id   2e3e8d4f5a1ad47fc6d820a7c5105890
#
_cell.length_a   1.000
_cell.length_b   1.000
_cell.length_c   1.000
_cell.angle_alpha   90.00
_cell.angle_beta   90.00
_cell.angle_gamma   90.00
#
_symmetry.space_group_name_H-M   'P 1'
#
loop_
_entity.id
_entity.type
_entity.pdbx_description
1 polymer ?
#
loop_
_entity_poly.entity_id
_entity_poly.type
_entity_poly.pdbx_seq_one_letter_code
_entity_poly.pdbx_strand_id
1 'polypeptide(L)'
;MMDSFEINKIVAAVLLVALLVIGIGKISNLLFNVEKPEVSGYKVEVSEEVSKKSVAQKEESVEVDISALMAQADLAHGEKIFKKCSACHSIQAGGGNKIGPALYNVVGRKVAAVEDYKYSKALVAYTKNWTFEELNGYLIKPQTWIKGTKMAFAGLRKERDRASVILYLNKNSDSPLPLP
;
A
#
# COMPACT_ATOMS: atom_id res chain seq x y z
N MET A 1 -25.89 -50.91 -5.28
CA MET A 1 -26.52 -50.39 -4.04
C MET A 1 -25.40 -50.11 -3.09
N MET A 2 -25.29 -48.84 -2.60
CA MET A 2 -24.27 -48.51 -1.58
C MET A 2 -24.65 -49.24 -0.28
N ASP A 3 -23.66 -49.91 0.31
CA ASP A 3 -23.79 -50.64 1.56
C ASP A 3 -23.97 -49.62 2.72
N SER A 4 -24.80 -49.98 3.72
CA SER A 4 -25.05 -49.10 4.91
C SER A 4 -23.78 -48.66 5.59
N PHE A 5 -22.71 -49.46 5.51
CA PHE A 5 -21.41 -49.13 6.06
C PHE A 5 -20.68 -48.00 5.28
N GLU A 6 -20.80 -48.01 3.96
CA GLU A 6 -20.23 -46.92 3.11
C GLU A 6 -21.01 -45.63 3.32
N ILE A 7 -22.30 -45.69 3.43
CA ILE A 7 -23.15 -44.50 3.74
C ILE A 7 -22.76 -43.90 5.09
N ASN A 8 -22.55 -44.71 6.12
CA ASN A 8 -22.12 -44.23 7.43
C ASN A 8 -20.73 -43.53 7.40
N LYS A 9 -19.79 -44.03 6.61
CA LYS A 9 -18.50 -43.40 6.44
C LYS A 9 -18.61 -42.03 5.79
N ILE A 10 -19.43 -41.91 4.75
CA ILE A 10 -19.66 -40.65 4.05
C ILE A 10 -20.32 -39.63 5.00
N VAL A 11 -21.34 -40.05 5.72
CA VAL A 11 -22.05 -39.22 6.71
C VAL A 11 -21.08 -38.76 7.80
N ALA A 12 -20.28 -39.68 8.34
CA ALA A 12 -19.26 -39.33 9.35
C ALA A 12 -18.23 -38.33 8.82
N ALA A 13 -17.74 -38.51 7.59
CA ALA A 13 -16.79 -37.57 6.96
C ALA A 13 -17.40 -36.18 6.77
N VAL A 14 -18.66 -36.09 6.29
CA VAL A 14 -19.37 -34.81 6.12
C VAL A 14 -19.57 -34.10 7.46
N LEU A 15 -20.00 -34.85 8.49
CA LEU A 15 -20.17 -34.27 9.83
C LEU A 15 -18.85 -33.78 10.43
N LEU A 16 -17.76 -34.51 10.23
CA LEU A 16 -16.43 -34.10 10.69
C LEU A 16 -15.97 -32.80 10.00
N VAL A 17 -16.14 -32.70 8.69
CA VAL A 17 -15.82 -31.48 7.95
C VAL A 17 -16.68 -30.30 8.42
N ALA A 18 -17.97 -30.50 8.59
CA ALA A 18 -18.87 -29.46 9.10
C ALA A 18 -18.45 -28.99 10.51
N LEU A 19 -18.08 -29.90 11.38
CA LEU A 19 -17.60 -29.60 12.73
C LEU A 19 -16.30 -28.80 12.71
N LEU A 20 -15.36 -29.18 11.84
CA LEU A 20 -14.10 -28.45 11.68
C LEU A 20 -14.33 -27.02 11.17
N VAL A 21 -15.18 -26.84 10.16
CA VAL A 21 -15.48 -25.50 9.60
C VAL A 21 -16.13 -24.60 10.66
N ILE A 22 -17.12 -25.12 11.40
CA ILE A 22 -17.78 -24.37 12.47
C ILE A 22 -16.80 -24.07 13.61
N GLY A 23 -15.98 -25.06 14.00
CA GLY A 23 -15.01 -24.91 15.07
C GLY A 23 -13.96 -23.86 14.75
N ILE A 24 -13.37 -23.91 13.56
CA ILE A 24 -12.39 -22.91 13.10
C ILE A 24 -13.03 -21.51 13.06
N GLY A 25 -14.25 -21.40 12.54
CA GLY A 25 -14.98 -20.13 12.51
C GLY A 25 -15.22 -19.55 13.90
N LYS A 26 -15.62 -20.37 14.87
CA LYS A 26 -15.82 -19.93 16.27
C LYS A 26 -14.52 -19.52 16.94
N ILE A 27 -13.45 -20.29 16.77
CA ILE A 27 -12.12 -19.99 17.32
C ILE A 27 -11.58 -18.71 16.70
N SER A 28 -11.68 -18.55 15.38
CA SER A 28 -11.30 -17.34 14.69
C SER A 28 -12.02 -16.10 15.22
N ASN A 29 -13.34 -16.18 15.39
CA ASN A 29 -14.12 -15.09 15.95
C ASN A 29 -13.73 -14.77 17.40
N LEU A 30 -13.41 -15.78 18.21
CA LEU A 30 -12.98 -15.58 19.59
C LEU A 30 -11.62 -14.88 19.69
N LEU A 31 -10.68 -15.25 18.80
CA LEU A 31 -9.31 -14.71 18.82
C LEU A 31 -9.19 -13.33 18.12
N PHE A 32 -10.03 -13.08 17.10
CA PHE A 32 -9.92 -11.91 16.24
C PHE A 32 -11.14 -10.99 16.31
N ASN A 33 -12.06 -11.21 17.28
CA ASN A 33 -13.20 -10.33 17.46
C ASN A 33 -12.74 -9.01 18.09
N VAL A 34 -12.53 -7.99 17.24
CA VAL A 34 -12.33 -6.62 17.68
C VAL A 34 -13.71 -5.97 17.78
N GLU A 35 -14.16 -5.67 18.98
CA GLU A 35 -15.38 -4.87 19.18
C GLU A 35 -15.23 -3.54 18.46
N LYS A 36 -16.16 -3.25 17.54
CA LYS A 36 -16.20 -1.93 16.91
C LYS A 36 -16.56 -0.92 18.01
N PRO A 37 -15.74 0.12 18.22
CA PRO A 37 -16.10 1.18 19.15
C PRO A 37 -17.43 1.81 18.72
N GLU A 38 -18.38 1.91 19.63
CA GLU A 38 -19.72 2.48 19.39
C GLU A 38 -19.69 3.96 19.01
N VAL A 39 -18.56 4.61 19.22
CA VAL A 39 -18.36 6.01 18.86
C VAL A 39 -17.14 6.10 17.96
N SER A 40 -17.35 6.50 16.70
CA SER A 40 -16.24 6.89 15.83
C SER A 40 -15.47 8.05 16.49
N GLY A 41 -14.19 7.84 16.81
CA GLY A 41 -13.35 8.84 17.50
C GLY A 41 -13.08 10.11 16.71
N TYR A 42 -13.77 10.32 15.59
CA TYR A 42 -13.67 11.51 14.75
C TYR A 42 -15.07 12.01 14.41
N LYS A 43 -15.59 12.97 15.21
CA LYS A 43 -16.77 13.77 14.87
C LYS A 43 -16.31 14.92 13.97
N VAL A 44 -16.62 14.83 12.69
CA VAL A 44 -16.63 16.00 11.81
C VAL A 44 -17.98 16.68 11.99
N GLU A 45 -18.03 17.84 12.60
CA GLU A 45 -19.21 18.70 12.60
C GLU A 45 -19.38 19.25 11.18
N VAL A 46 -20.24 18.61 10.40
CA VAL A 46 -20.68 19.15 9.12
C VAL A 46 -21.90 20.01 9.39
N SER A 47 -21.76 21.33 9.22
CA SER A 47 -22.88 22.23 9.17
C SER A 47 -23.83 21.81 8.05
N GLU A 48 -25.08 21.49 8.41
CA GLU A 48 -26.14 21.21 7.44
C GLU A 48 -26.50 22.50 6.70
N GLU A 49 -25.97 22.68 5.52
CA GLU A 49 -26.66 23.40 4.42
C GLU A 49 -25.90 23.08 3.11
N VAL A 50 -26.47 22.29 2.30
CA VAL A 50 -26.71 22.36 0.85
C VAL A 50 -27.00 20.96 0.32
N SER A 51 -28.27 20.64 0.31
CA SER A 51 -28.85 19.52 -0.40
C SER A 51 -28.87 19.80 -1.92
N LYS A 52 -28.51 18.77 -2.68
CA LYS A 52 -28.78 18.59 -4.12
C LYS A 52 -27.89 19.35 -5.11
N LYS A 53 -26.80 18.71 -5.55
CA LYS A 53 -26.56 18.57 -7.00
C LYS A 53 -25.49 17.52 -7.30
N SER A 54 -25.91 16.55 -8.09
CA SER A 54 -25.11 15.83 -9.09
C SER A 54 -23.81 15.12 -8.68
N VAL A 55 -23.91 13.80 -8.71
CA VAL A 55 -22.81 12.82 -8.75
C VAL A 55 -21.83 13.16 -9.89
N ALA A 56 -20.73 13.77 -9.54
CA ALA A 56 -19.49 13.68 -10.27
C ALA A 56 -18.42 13.47 -9.21
N GLN A 57 -17.88 12.25 -9.12
CA GLN A 57 -16.74 11.95 -8.25
C GLN A 57 -15.53 12.75 -8.73
N LYS A 58 -15.40 13.94 -8.17
CA LYS A 58 -14.14 14.67 -8.11
C LYS A 58 -13.41 14.05 -6.91
N GLU A 59 -12.39 13.23 -7.17
CA GLU A 59 -11.41 12.85 -6.16
C GLU A 59 -10.83 14.14 -5.59
N GLU A 60 -11.31 14.56 -4.41
CA GLU A 60 -10.62 15.56 -3.61
C GLU A 60 -9.26 14.97 -3.24
N SER A 61 -8.23 15.40 -3.95
CA SER A 61 -6.87 15.32 -3.46
C SER A 61 -6.83 16.18 -2.20
N VAL A 62 -6.87 15.56 -1.03
CA VAL A 62 -6.40 16.21 0.20
C VAL A 62 -4.97 16.61 -0.12
N GLU A 63 -4.74 17.91 -0.33
CA GLU A 63 -3.37 18.45 -0.43
C GLU A 63 -2.71 18.20 0.92
N VAL A 64 -2.01 17.05 1.00
CA VAL A 64 -1.19 16.75 2.15
C VAL A 64 -0.04 17.75 2.13
N ASP A 65 0.05 18.57 3.16
CA ASP A 65 1.21 19.45 3.33
C ASP A 65 2.46 18.58 3.41
N ILE A 66 3.19 18.53 2.31
CA ILE A 66 4.37 17.66 2.18
C ILE A 66 5.48 18.10 3.14
N SER A 67 5.57 19.39 3.48
CA SER A 67 6.55 19.90 4.45
C SER A 67 6.23 19.39 5.85
N ALA A 68 4.97 19.46 6.27
CA ALA A 68 4.52 18.90 7.55
C ALA A 68 4.71 17.38 7.59
N LEU A 69 4.47 16.69 6.47
CA LEU A 69 4.72 15.27 6.35
C LEU A 69 6.20 14.95 6.53
N MET A 70 7.08 15.64 5.80
CA MET A 70 8.53 15.40 5.81
C MET A 70 9.17 15.80 7.14
N ALA A 71 8.59 16.73 7.90
CA ALA A 71 9.04 17.06 9.25
C ALA A 71 8.95 15.89 10.24
N GLN A 72 8.11 14.88 9.97
CA GLN A 72 7.98 13.66 10.76
C GLN A 72 8.94 12.56 10.35
N ALA A 73 9.74 12.78 9.31
CA ALA A 73 10.60 11.77 8.72
C ALA A 73 11.79 11.44 9.63
N ASP A 74 12.07 10.15 9.77
CA ASP A 74 13.22 9.61 10.49
C ASP A 74 13.99 8.64 9.60
N LEU A 75 15.30 8.87 9.42
CA LEU A 75 16.11 8.11 8.49
C LEU A 75 16.26 6.64 8.90
N ALA A 76 16.49 6.38 10.19
CA ALA A 76 16.64 5.00 10.70
C ALA A 76 15.31 4.23 10.61
N HIS A 77 14.19 4.93 10.82
CA HIS A 77 12.87 4.35 10.58
C HIS A 77 12.64 4.06 9.08
N GLY A 78 13.05 4.99 8.21
CA GLY A 78 12.96 4.83 6.76
C GLY A 78 13.71 3.60 6.24
N GLU A 79 14.91 3.35 6.75
CA GLU A 79 15.68 2.14 6.46
C GLU A 79 14.94 0.87 6.88
N LYS A 80 14.31 0.87 8.07
CA LYS A 80 13.49 -0.26 8.54
C LYS A 80 12.27 -0.48 7.64
N ILE A 81 11.59 0.59 7.23
CA ILE A 81 10.44 0.50 6.32
C ILE A 81 10.88 0.01 4.95
N PHE A 82 12.06 0.45 4.45
CA PHE A 82 12.58 0.02 3.14
C PHE A 82 12.78 -1.51 3.03
N LYS A 83 12.91 -2.24 4.13
CA LYS A 83 12.94 -3.71 4.12
C LYS A 83 11.70 -4.33 3.44
N LYS A 84 10.56 -3.63 3.45
CA LYS A 84 9.35 -4.04 2.72
C LYS A 84 9.49 -3.87 1.19
N CYS A 85 10.44 -3.08 0.73
CA CYS A 85 10.70 -2.77 -0.67
C CYS A 85 11.86 -3.60 -1.23
N SER A 86 12.82 -3.98 -0.38
CA SER A 86 14.11 -4.57 -0.74
C SER A 86 14.02 -5.93 -1.44
N ALA A 87 12.91 -6.67 -1.22
CA ALA A 87 12.66 -7.93 -1.94
C ALA A 87 12.50 -7.69 -3.45
N CYS A 88 11.90 -6.54 -3.83
CA CYS A 88 11.59 -6.23 -5.22
C CYS A 88 12.50 -5.14 -5.82
N HIS A 89 13.17 -4.34 -5.03
CA HIS A 89 13.98 -3.21 -5.48
C HIS A 89 15.39 -3.21 -4.88
N SER A 90 16.37 -2.76 -5.65
CA SER A 90 17.69 -2.38 -5.13
C SER A 90 17.69 -0.89 -4.79
N ILE A 91 18.57 -0.47 -3.83
CA ILE A 91 18.73 0.93 -3.42
C ILE A 91 20.18 1.41 -3.53
N GLN A 92 21.13 0.51 -3.70
CA GLN A 92 22.55 0.83 -3.73
C GLN A 92 22.96 1.45 -5.08
N ALA A 93 23.96 2.32 -5.06
CA ALA A 93 24.59 2.82 -6.29
C ALA A 93 25.06 1.64 -7.15
N GLY A 94 24.75 1.67 -8.44
CA GLY A 94 25.07 0.57 -9.37
C GLY A 94 24.25 -0.71 -9.14
N GLY A 95 23.31 -0.72 -8.21
CA GLY A 95 22.40 -1.85 -7.99
C GLY A 95 21.48 -2.08 -9.19
N GLY A 96 21.42 -3.33 -9.66
CA GLY A 96 20.58 -3.70 -10.81
C GLY A 96 19.09 -3.74 -10.48
N ASN A 97 18.27 -3.84 -11.53
CA ASN A 97 16.85 -4.12 -11.42
C ASN A 97 16.61 -5.52 -10.84
N LYS A 98 15.51 -5.65 -10.10
CA LYS A 98 15.00 -6.93 -9.59
C LYS A 98 13.61 -7.18 -10.19
N ILE A 99 12.63 -7.57 -9.39
CA ILE A 99 11.21 -7.63 -9.78
C ILE A 99 10.71 -6.23 -10.16
N GLY A 100 11.17 -5.21 -9.44
CA GLY A 100 10.98 -3.80 -9.72
C GLY A 100 12.28 -3.11 -10.16
N PRO A 101 12.21 -1.86 -10.64
CA PRO A 101 13.39 -1.10 -11.04
C PRO A 101 14.27 -0.70 -9.85
N ALA A 102 15.54 -0.42 -10.11
CA ALA A 102 16.45 0.16 -9.12
C ALA A 102 15.94 1.53 -8.63
N LEU A 103 16.02 1.77 -7.31
CA LEU A 103 15.51 2.97 -6.65
C LEU A 103 16.63 3.97 -6.27
N TYR A 104 17.91 3.66 -6.53
CA TYR A 104 18.97 4.65 -6.39
C TYR A 104 18.67 5.85 -7.28
N ASN A 105 18.83 7.07 -6.78
CA ASN A 105 18.47 8.32 -7.49
C ASN A 105 16.98 8.41 -7.92
N VAL A 106 16.05 7.80 -7.18
CA VAL A 106 14.64 7.79 -7.59
C VAL A 106 13.94 9.12 -7.34
N VAL A 107 14.26 9.82 -6.25
CA VAL A 107 13.61 11.10 -5.92
C VAL A 107 14.02 12.16 -6.94
N GLY A 108 13.05 12.84 -7.52
CA GLY A 108 13.24 13.80 -8.63
C GLY A 108 13.35 13.17 -10.02
N ARG A 109 13.60 11.86 -10.12
CA ARG A 109 13.74 11.15 -11.40
C ARG A 109 12.40 11.06 -12.13
N LYS A 110 12.43 11.17 -13.46
CA LYS A 110 11.24 10.94 -14.30
C LYS A 110 10.71 9.53 -14.09
N VAL A 111 9.39 9.39 -14.04
CA VAL A 111 8.74 8.09 -13.97
C VAL A 111 9.09 7.28 -15.23
N ALA A 112 9.32 5.98 -15.04
CA ALA A 112 9.70 5.04 -16.10
C ALA A 112 11.04 5.37 -16.81
N ALA A 113 12.00 6.04 -16.15
CA ALA A 113 13.26 6.46 -16.76
C ALA A 113 14.38 5.41 -16.73
N VAL A 114 14.22 4.25 -16.08
CA VAL A 114 15.24 3.19 -16.09
C VAL A 114 15.11 2.42 -17.40
N GLU A 115 16.10 2.57 -18.29
CA GLU A 115 16.04 2.09 -19.68
C GLU A 115 15.98 0.56 -19.81
N ASP A 116 16.69 -0.16 -18.96
CA ASP A 116 16.78 -1.61 -18.95
C ASP A 116 15.67 -2.31 -18.13
N TYR A 117 14.63 -1.55 -17.71
CA TYR A 117 13.47 -2.09 -16.97
C TYR A 117 12.18 -2.01 -17.78
N LYS A 118 11.46 -3.14 -17.89
CA LYS A 118 10.18 -3.21 -18.62
C LYS A 118 9.01 -2.73 -17.76
N TYR A 119 8.72 -1.44 -17.80
CA TYR A 119 7.58 -0.83 -17.09
C TYR A 119 6.21 -1.28 -17.60
N SER A 120 5.16 -1.01 -16.82
CA SER A 120 3.77 -1.09 -17.29
C SER A 120 3.47 0.06 -18.27
N LYS A 121 2.51 -0.16 -19.16
CA LYS A 121 2.03 0.90 -20.07
C LYS A 121 1.55 2.14 -19.28
N ALA A 122 0.92 1.92 -18.13
CA ALA A 122 0.45 2.98 -17.25
C ALA A 122 1.59 3.86 -16.72
N LEU A 123 2.71 3.27 -16.28
CA LEU A 123 3.88 4.03 -15.82
C LEU A 123 4.59 4.75 -16.96
N VAL A 124 4.69 4.13 -18.14
CA VAL A 124 5.27 4.79 -19.33
C VAL A 124 4.45 6.01 -19.76
N ALA A 125 3.11 5.92 -19.66
CA ALA A 125 2.21 7.03 -19.96
C ALA A 125 2.17 8.12 -18.86
N TYR A 126 2.73 7.83 -17.70
CA TYR A 126 2.71 8.76 -16.55
C TYR A 126 3.91 9.71 -16.64
N THR A 127 3.71 10.89 -17.21
CA THR A 127 4.79 11.82 -17.63
C THR A 127 5.39 12.68 -16.53
N LYS A 128 5.09 12.40 -15.26
CA LYS A 128 5.59 13.16 -14.10
C LYS A 128 6.97 12.69 -13.62
N ASN A 129 7.53 13.44 -12.68
CA ASN A 129 8.71 13.03 -11.92
C ASN A 129 8.30 12.48 -10.55
N TRP A 130 9.14 11.66 -9.95
CA TRP A 130 8.99 11.17 -8.59
C TRP A 130 9.33 12.27 -7.58
N THR A 131 8.47 13.28 -7.44
CA THR A 131 8.59 14.29 -6.38
C THR A 131 8.24 13.69 -5.02
N PHE A 132 8.41 14.44 -3.94
CA PHE A 132 7.99 14.01 -2.60
C PHE A 132 6.49 13.73 -2.56
N GLU A 133 5.68 14.59 -3.19
CA GLU A 133 4.22 14.47 -3.29
C GLU A 133 3.80 13.23 -4.09
N GLU A 134 4.40 13.05 -5.28
CA GLU A 134 4.07 11.90 -6.14
C GLU A 134 4.46 10.57 -5.47
N LEU A 135 5.62 10.52 -4.79
CA LEU A 135 6.03 9.36 -4.01
C LEU A 135 5.08 9.12 -2.83
N ASN A 136 4.69 10.19 -2.10
CA ASN A 136 3.74 10.07 -1.00
C ASN A 136 2.42 9.48 -1.49
N GLY A 137 1.83 10.05 -2.55
CA GLY A 137 0.57 9.57 -3.12
C GLY A 137 0.67 8.13 -3.63
N TYR A 138 1.72 7.83 -4.40
CA TYR A 138 1.95 6.49 -4.94
C TYR A 138 2.15 5.43 -3.84
N LEU A 139 2.85 5.77 -2.76
CA LEU A 139 3.11 4.86 -1.65
C LEU A 139 1.90 4.65 -0.73
N ILE A 140 0.86 5.48 -0.79
CA ILE A 140 -0.40 5.20 -0.08
C ILE A 140 -1.02 3.91 -0.61
N LYS A 141 -1.19 3.81 -1.94
CA LYS A 141 -1.72 2.63 -2.63
C LYS A 141 -1.38 2.70 -4.13
N PRO A 142 -0.30 2.06 -4.60
CA PRO A 142 0.18 2.18 -5.97
C PRO A 142 -0.87 1.90 -7.04
N GLN A 143 -1.67 0.85 -6.87
CA GLN A 143 -2.71 0.44 -7.82
C GLN A 143 -3.86 1.47 -7.95
N THR A 144 -4.10 2.26 -6.92
CA THR A 144 -5.12 3.32 -6.93
C THR A 144 -4.56 4.59 -7.54
N TRP A 145 -3.31 4.96 -7.19
CA TRP A 145 -2.65 6.17 -7.68
C TRP A 145 -2.36 6.12 -9.18
N ILE A 146 -1.78 5.01 -9.65
CA ILE A 146 -1.53 4.77 -11.08
C ILE A 146 -2.19 3.44 -11.47
N LYS A 147 -3.44 3.51 -11.93
CA LYS A 147 -4.21 2.34 -12.37
C LYS A 147 -3.47 1.62 -13.50
N GLY A 148 -3.24 0.32 -13.35
CA GLY A 148 -2.50 -0.49 -14.33
C GLY A 148 -0.99 -0.55 -14.08
N THR A 149 -0.49 -0.02 -12.95
CA THR A 149 0.88 -0.31 -12.51
C THR A 149 1.06 -1.80 -12.23
N LYS A 150 2.25 -2.34 -12.50
CA LYS A 150 2.61 -3.72 -12.15
C LYS A 150 3.00 -3.89 -10.67
N MET A 151 3.21 -2.81 -9.95
CA MET A 151 3.62 -2.84 -8.54
C MET A 151 2.47 -3.34 -7.66
N ALA A 152 2.57 -4.60 -7.21
CA ALA A 152 1.56 -5.27 -6.39
C ALA A 152 1.82 -5.03 -4.88
N PHE A 153 2.05 -3.80 -4.48
CA PHE A 153 2.30 -3.42 -3.10
C PHE A 153 1.02 -2.91 -2.44
N ALA A 154 0.75 -3.36 -1.20
CA ALA A 154 -0.47 -2.98 -0.48
C ALA A 154 -0.49 -1.50 -0.05
N GLY A 155 0.67 -0.85 -0.06
CA GLY A 155 0.84 0.53 0.35
C GLY A 155 1.27 0.72 1.80
N LEU A 156 1.58 1.96 2.16
CA LEU A 156 1.95 2.41 3.50
C LEU A 156 0.87 3.38 4.00
N ARG A 157 0.03 2.94 4.93
CA ARG A 157 -1.07 3.76 5.47
C ARG A 157 -0.59 4.88 6.38
N LYS A 158 0.47 4.63 7.16
CA LYS A 158 0.99 5.59 8.14
C LYS A 158 1.82 6.67 7.44
N GLU A 159 1.53 7.92 7.71
CA GLU A 159 2.24 9.08 7.17
C GLU A 159 3.72 9.07 7.53
N ARG A 160 4.03 8.81 8.79
CA ARG A 160 5.41 8.70 9.26
C ARG A 160 6.20 7.61 8.51
N ASP A 161 5.57 6.47 8.16
CA ASP A 161 6.25 5.42 7.39
C ASP A 161 6.58 5.91 5.98
N ARG A 162 5.64 6.63 5.33
CA ARG A 162 5.86 7.20 3.99
C ARG A 162 6.92 8.29 4.01
N ALA A 163 6.80 9.26 4.92
CA ALA A 163 7.78 10.32 5.08
C ALA A 163 9.20 9.76 5.29
N SER A 164 9.33 8.81 6.21
CA SER A 164 10.61 8.22 6.56
C SER A 164 11.23 7.42 5.41
N VAL A 165 10.45 6.61 4.68
CA VAL A 165 10.99 5.87 3.53
C VAL A 165 11.34 6.81 2.37
N ILE A 166 10.57 7.88 2.15
CA ILE A 166 10.88 8.89 1.13
C ILE A 166 12.20 9.62 1.48
N LEU A 167 12.40 9.97 2.75
CA LEU A 167 13.65 10.53 3.22
C LEU A 167 14.82 9.57 2.98
N TYR A 168 14.64 8.29 3.28
CA TYR A 168 15.65 7.25 3.03
C TYR A 168 15.96 7.12 1.55
N LEU A 169 14.95 7.12 0.67
CA LEU A 169 15.12 7.11 -0.78
C LEU A 169 15.90 8.35 -1.27
N ASN A 170 15.56 9.53 -0.74
CA ASN A 170 16.25 10.79 -1.09
C ASN A 170 17.74 10.77 -0.68
N LYS A 171 18.06 10.21 0.48
CA LYS A 171 19.44 10.07 0.96
C LYS A 171 20.26 9.07 0.15
N ASN A 172 19.60 8.11 -0.52
CA ASN A 172 20.25 7.15 -1.42
C ASN A 172 20.30 7.72 -2.86
N SER A 173 20.97 8.84 -3.01
CA SER A 173 21.15 9.58 -4.26
C SER A 173 22.49 10.27 -4.29
N ASP A 174 23.07 10.44 -5.49
CA ASP A 174 24.26 11.28 -5.72
C ASP A 174 23.98 12.76 -5.44
N SER A 175 22.73 13.18 -5.64
CA SER A 175 22.29 14.57 -5.47
C SER A 175 20.94 14.59 -4.76
N PRO A 176 20.91 14.39 -3.43
CA PRO A 176 19.68 14.47 -2.66
C PRO A 176 19.00 15.82 -2.81
N LEU A 177 17.70 15.82 -3.07
CA LEU A 177 16.94 17.06 -3.15
C LEU A 177 16.81 17.70 -1.76
N PRO A 178 16.76 19.05 -1.68
CA PRO A 178 16.40 19.73 -0.44
C PRO A 178 15.01 19.27 0.01
N LEU A 179 14.84 19.12 1.32
CA LEU A 179 13.52 18.80 1.88
C LEU A 179 12.58 20.00 1.74
N PRO A 180 11.32 19.78 1.42
CA PRO A 180 10.33 20.83 1.25
C PRO A 180 9.97 21.51 2.57
#